data_54fb7af47f2ce24548765185d24d8061
#
_entry.id   54fb7af47f2ce24548765185d24d8061
#
_cell.length_a   1.000
_cell.length_b   1.000
_cell.length_c   1.000
_cell.angle_alpha   90.00
_cell.angle_beta   90.00
_cell.angle_gamma   90.00
#
_symmetry.space_group_name_H-M   'P 1'
#
loop_
_entity.id
_entity.type
_entity.pdbx_description
1 polymer ?
#
loop_
_entity_poly.entity_id
_entity_poly.type
_entity_poly.pdbx_seq_one_letter_code
_entity_poly.pdbx_strand_id
1 'polypeptide(L)'
;LLPLIGTPKTYVEPFAGSCATALNVDAKRYVMNDINADLINLYKYLINPNDDSFIQHCGDFFRPENNDKEEYISLRKYFNDSTDTLERSRLFVYLNRHCFNGLTRYNSGGGFNVPFGKMKNPMLPSTAMMDFRMYFLMRKHIFANVHFDDGRLYAGLGSGDVVYLDPPYVPASDTANFASYAKQGFSYDEQV
;
A
#
# COMPACT_ATOMS: atom_id res chain seq x y z
N LEU A 1 21.32 -1.87 -4.76
CA LEU A 1 20.43 -0.74 -5.06
C LEU A 1 20.67 0.42 -4.09
N LEU A 2 20.55 0.20 -2.76
CA LEU A 2 20.70 1.26 -1.75
C LEU A 2 21.99 2.08 -1.85
N PRO A 3 23.18 1.46 -2.11
CA PRO A 3 24.40 2.24 -2.30
C PRO A 3 24.37 3.21 -3.47
N LEU A 4 23.52 2.97 -4.48
CA LEU A 4 23.36 3.85 -5.64
C LEU A 4 22.43 5.04 -5.33
N ILE A 5 21.49 4.87 -4.41
CA ILE A 5 20.53 5.91 -4.02
C ILE A 5 21.23 6.96 -3.12
N GLY A 6 22.12 6.51 -2.26
CA GLY A 6 22.82 7.40 -1.32
C GLY A 6 21.88 8.07 -0.32
N THR A 7 22.14 9.34 -0.02
CA THR A 7 21.36 10.17 0.95
C THR A 7 20.72 11.35 0.22
N PRO A 8 19.59 11.18 -0.46
CA PRO A 8 18.99 12.23 -1.26
C PRO A 8 18.39 13.36 -0.41
N LYS A 9 18.27 14.55 -0.99
CA LYS A 9 17.51 15.66 -0.39
C LYS A 9 16.02 15.33 -0.41
N THR A 10 15.51 14.94 -1.57
CA THR A 10 14.14 14.40 -1.77
C THR A 10 14.23 13.03 -2.39
N TYR A 11 13.52 12.08 -1.81
CA TYR A 11 13.30 10.75 -2.37
C TYR A 11 11.85 10.67 -2.86
N VAL A 12 11.67 10.29 -4.12
CA VAL A 12 10.36 10.15 -4.75
C VAL A 12 10.18 8.71 -5.20
N GLU A 13 9.08 8.10 -4.80
CA GLU A 13 8.71 6.73 -5.17
C GLU A 13 7.28 6.74 -5.75
N PRO A 14 7.11 6.87 -7.09
CA PRO A 14 5.80 6.96 -7.74
C PRO A 14 4.99 5.67 -7.70
N PHE A 15 5.63 4.53 -7.47
CA PHE A 15 5.04 3.20 -7.29
C PHE A 15 5.45 2.65 -5.92
N ALA A 16 4.96 3.29 -4.86
CA ALA A 16 5.47 3.07 -3.51
C ALA A 16 5.19 1.66 -2.96
N GLY A 17 4.08 1.04 -3.36
CA GLY A 17 3.72 -0.29 -2.89
C GLY A 17 3.87 -0.39 -1.37
N SER A 18 4.69 -1.32 -0.90
CA SER A 18 4.97 -1.52 0.54
C SER A 18 5.91 -0.50 1.16
N CYS A 19 6.43 0.46 0.40
CA CYS A 19 7.48 1.42 0.81
C CYS A 19 8.79 0.75 1.25
N ALA A 20 9.04 -0.50 0.85
CA ALA A 20 10.21 -1.26 1.32
C ALA A 20 11.54 -0.58 0.98
N THR A 21 11.63 0.07 -0.19
CA THR A 21 12.84 0.81 -0.57
C THR A 21 12.96 2.09 0.26
N ALA A 22 11.88 2.88 0.37
CA ALA A 22 11.86 4.12 1.14
C ALA A 22 12.27 3.94 2.61
N LEU A 23 11.82 2.86 3.25
CA LEU A 23 12.15 2.54 4.65
C LEU A 23 13.64 2.25 4.88
N ASN A 24 14.41 2.04 3.80
CA ASN A 24 15.85 1.78 3.83
C ASN A 24 16.68 2.94 3.23
N VAL A 25 16.06 4.04 2.85
CA VAL A 25 16.70 5.24 2.30
C VAL A 25 16.65 6.34 3.32
N ASP A 26 17.80 6.97 3.63
CA ASP A 26 17.85 8.14 4.52
C ASP A 26 17.75 9.42 3.68
N ALA A 27 16.56 9.99 3.57
CA ALA A 27 16.30 11.22 2.84
C ALA A 27 15.78 12.33 3.77
N LYS A 28 15.96 13.60 3.37
CA LYS A 28 15.40 14.73 4.13
C LYS A 28 13.89 14.90 3.93
N ARG A 29 13.38 14.47 2.77
CA ARG A 29 11.97 14.53 2.38
C ARG A 29 11.60 13.30 1.55
N TYR A 30 10.38 12.82 1.74
CA TYR A 30 9.82 11.70 0.99
C TYR A 30 8.55 12.13 0.26
N VAL A 31 8.42 11.72 -1.01
CA VAL A 31 7.20 11.82 -1.81
C VAL A 31 6.85 10.42 -2.25
N MET A 32 5.89 9.83 -1.56
CA MET A 32 5.43 8.47 -1.76
C MET A 32 4.10 8.50 -2.50
N ASN A 33 4.01 7.81 -3.61
CA ASN A 33 2.78 7.75 -4.39
C ASN A 33 2.43 6.30 -4.74
N ASP A 34 1.15 6.02 -4.80
CA ASP A 34 0.64 4.79 -5.38
C ASP A 34 -0.75 5.05 -5.96
N ILE A 35 -1.07 4.40 -7.09
CA ILE A 35 -2.39 4.49 -7.71
C ILE A 35 -3.46 3.78 -6.87
N ASN A 36 -3.08 2.88 -5.98
CA ASN A 36 -3.98 2.19 -5.07
C ASN A 36 -4.41 3.10 -3.92
N ALA A 37 -5.63 3.62 -4.01
CA ALA A 37 -6.19 4.53 -3.01
C ALA A 37 -6.34 3.89 -1.63
N ASP A 38 -6.68 2.59 -1.55
CA ASP A 38 -6.83 1.88 -0.27
C ASP A 38 -5.49 1.80 0.47
N LEU A 39 -4.40 1.58 -0.26
CA LEU A 39 -3.05 1.55 0.29
C LEU A 39 -2.61 2.93 0.80
N ILE A 40 -2.81 3.98 0.00
CA ILE A 40 -2.44 5.35 0.40
C ILE A 40 -3.29 5.84 1.58
N ASN A 41 -4.57 5.52 1.63
CA ASN A 41 -5.43 5.84 2.77
C ASN A 41 -4.95 5.13 4.04
N LEU A 42 -4.62 3.83 3.94
CA LEU A 42 -4.02 3.09 5.06
C LEU A 42 -2.79 3.82 5.61
N TYR A 43 -1.85 4.24 4.74
CA TYR A 43 -0.65 4.95 5.19
C TYR A 43 -0.98 6.29 5.85
N LYS A 44 -1.89 7.07 5.28
CA LYS A 44 -2.33 8.35 5.85
C LYS A 44 -2.95 8.19 7.24
N TYR A 45 -3.79 7.18 7.45
CA TYR A 45 -4.34 6.90 8.77
C TYR A 45 -3.29 6.39 9.74
N LEU A 46 -2.42 5.50 9.28
CA LEU A 46 -1.36 4.93 10.10
C LEU A 46 -0.39 6.00 10.64
N ILE A 47 -0.07 7.02 9.84
CA ILE A 47 0.85 8.09 10.24
C ILE A 47 0.14 9.35 10.76
N ASN A 48 -1.17 9.30 11.00
CA ASN A 48 -1.90 10.43 11.56
C ASN A 48 -1.42 10.73 12.99
N PRO A 49 -0.79 11.89 13.26
CA PRO A 49 -0.25 12.20 14.59
C PRO A 49 -1.36 12.40 15.65
N ASN A 50 -2.60 12.63 15.22
CA ASN A 50 -3.73 12.87 16.11
C ASN A 50 -4.54 11.60 16.42
N ASP A 51 -4.13 10.44 15.90
CA ASP A 51 -4.80 9.15 16.16
C ASP A 51 -3.78 8.07 16.48
N ASP A 52 -3.61 7.80 17.77
CA ASP A 52 -2.76 6.72 18.29
C ASP A 52 -3.50 5.37 18.38
N SER A 53 -4.81 5.37 18.17
CA SER A 53 -5.67 4.20 18.33
C SER A 53 -5.85 3.37 17.05
N PHE A 54 -5.42 3.88 15.88
CA PHE A 54 -5.65 3.23 14.58
C PHE A 54 -5.16 1.78 14.56
N ILE A 55 -3.93 1.51 15.03
CA ILE A 55 -3.34 0.16 15.07
C ILE A 55 -4.17 -0.75 15.99
N GLN A 56 -4.60 -0.24 17.15
CA GLN A 56 -5.45 -0.99 18.08
C GLN A 56 -6.77 -1.39 17.42
N HIS A 57 -7.44 -0.45 16.74
CA HIS A 57 -8.70 -0.72 16.06
C HIS A 57 -8.54 -1.66 14.84
N CYS A 58 -7.39 -1.70 14.18
CA CYS A 58 -7.09 -2.77 13.23
C CYS A 58 -7.13 -4.14 13.91
N GLY A 59 -6.67 -4.22 15.18
CA GLY A 59 -6.65 -5.44 15.98
C GLY A 59 -8.03 -6.04 16.23
N ASP A 60 -9.09 -5.23 16.22
CA ASP A 60 -10.46 -5.69 16.44
C ASP A 60 -10.93 -6.74 15.41
N PHE A 61 -10.30 -6.75 14.22
CA PHE A 61 -10.56 -7.75 13.19
C PHE A 61 -9.72 -9.04 13.34
N PHE A 62 -8.70 -9.05 14.20
CA PHE A 62 -7.79 -10.21 14.35
C PHE A 62 -8.22 -11.15 15.49
N ARG A 63 -9.52 -11.43 15.56
CA ARG A 63 -10.08 -12.40 16.50
C ARG A 63 -10.05 -13.79 15.87
N PRO A 64 -9.97 -14.88 16.68
CA PRO A 64 -9.97 -16.25 16.15
C PRO A 64 -11.19 -16.55 15.25
N GLU A 65 -12.36 -16.00 15.59
CA GLU A 65 -13.62 -16.18 14.86
C GLU A 65 -13.52 -15.63 13.43
N ASN A 66 -12.74 -14.56 13.24
CA ASN A 66 -12.57 -13.91 11.96
C ASN A 66 -11.59 -14.65 11.05
N ASN A 67 -10.87 -15.66 11.55
CA ASN A 67 -10.04 -16.54 10.72
C ASN A 67 -10.85 -17.72 10.15
N ASP A 68 -12.01 -17.43 9.68
CA ASP A 68 -12.94 -18.35 9.01
C ASP A 68 -13.22 -17.91 7.58
N LYS A 69 -13.53 -18.87 6.70
CA LYS A 69 -13.76 -18.59 5.28
C LYS A 69 -15.01 -17.76 5.03
N GLU A 70 -16.10 -18.06 5.74
CA GLU A 70 -17.38 -17.38 5.55
C GLU A 70 -17.31 -15.96 6.10
N GLU A 71 -16.70 -15.80 7.27
CA GLU A 71 -16.45 -14.48 7.87
C GLU A 71 -15.50 -13.63 7.00
N TYR A 72 -14.43 -14.22 6.46
CA TYR A 72 -13.56 -13.53 5.51
C TYR A 72 -14.31 -13.01 4.29
N ILE A 73 -15.22 -13.82 3.73
CA ILE A 73 -16.04 -13.42 2.56
C ILE A 73 -16.98 -12.28 2.94
N SER A 74 -17.58 -12.34 4.15
CA SER A 74 -18.45 -11.29 4.69
C SER A 74 -17.71 -9.98 4.86
N LEU A 75 -16.55 -9.99 5.53
CA LEU A 75 -15.72 -8.80 5.75
C LEU A 75 -15.14 -8.24 4.44
N ARG A 76 -14.78 -9.10 3.48
CA ARG A 76 -14.37 -8.68 2.15
C ARG A 76 -15.51 -7.99 1.38
N LYS A 77 -16.73 -8.51 1.49
CA LYS A 77 -17.91 -7.87 0.92
C LYS A 77 -18.14 -6.52 1.57
N TYR A 78 -18.09 -6.43 2.88
CA TYR A 78 -18.24 -5.19 3.62
C TYR A 78 -17.18 -4.15 3.22
N PHE A 79 -15.93 -4.56 3.09
CA PHE A 79 -14.86 -3.72 2.54
C PHE A 79 -15.22 -3.17 1.16
N ASN A 80 -15.72 -4.01 0.26
CA ASN A 80 -16.05 -3.61 -1.11
C ASN A 80 -17.25 -2.66 -1.19
N ASP A 81 -18.21 -2.82 -0.30
CA ASP A 81 -19.43 -2.00 -0.26
C ASP A 81 -19.23 -0.68 0.50
N SER A 82 -18.24 -0.61 1.40
CA SER A 82 -18.00 0.56 2.23
C SER A 82 -17.40 1.71 1.44
N THR A 83 -17.87 2.93 1.72
CA THR A 83 -17.28 4.20 1.26
C THR A 83 -16.48 4.90 2.35
N ASP A 84 -16.53 4.40 3.60
CA ASP A 84 -15.74 4.93 4.71
C ASP A 84 -14.27 4.51 4.55
N THR A 85 -13.41 5.48 4.26
CA THR A 85 -11.99 5.24 4.01
C THR A 85 -11.22 4.80 5.26
N LEU A 86 -11.66 5.18 6.46
CA LEU A 86 -11.06 4.75 7.72
C LEU A 86 -11.34 3.26 7.96
N GLU A 87 -12.60 2.87 7.83
CA GLU A 87 -13.02 1.48 8.00
C GLU A 87 -12.41 0.57 6.91
N ARG A 88 -12.39 1.03 5.65
CA ARG A 88 -11.68 0.34 4.57
C ARG A 88 -10.20 0.14 4.90
N SER A 89 -9.53 1.14 5.45
CA SER A 89 -8.10 1.04 5.79
C SER A 89 -7.84 0.00 6.88
N ARG A 90 -8.71 -0.10 7.89
CA ARG A 90 -8.64 -1.14 8.93
C ARG A 90 -8.86 -2.54 8.35
N LEU A 91 -9.92 -2.69 7.54
CA LEU A 91 -10.24 -3.93 6.86
C LEU A 91 -9.17 -4.35 5.84
N PHE A 92 -8.51 -3.40 5.20
CA PHE A 92 -7.44 -3.69 4.25
C PHE A 92 -6.26 -4.41 4.92
N VAL A 93 -5.91 -4.02 6.14
CA VAL A 93 -4.89 -4.73 6.95
C VAL A 93 -5.35 -6.17 7.23
N TYR A 94 -6.60 -6.36 7.65
CA TYR A 94 -7.17 -7.68 7.89
C TYR A 94 -7.16 -8.53 6.61
N LEU A 95 -7.69 -8.01 5.51
CA LEU A 95 -7.80 -8.72 4.24
C LEU A 95 -6.42 -9.16 3.73
N ASN A 96 -5.42 -8.28 3.77
CA ASN A 96 -4.06 -8.61 3.34
C ASN A 96 -3.47 -9.76 4.18
N ARG A 97 -3.74 -9.81 5.49
CA ARG A 97 -3.20 -10.85 6.37
C ARG A 97 -3.94 -12.19 6.30
N HIS A 98 -5.23 -12.17 5.91
CA HIS A 98 -6.07 -13.38 5.85
C HIS A 98 -6.26 -13.92 4.42
N CYS A 99 -5.92 -13.14 3.40
CA CYS A 99 -6.05 -13.57 2.00
C CYS A 99 -4.93 -14.52 1.58
N PHE A 100 -5.12 -15.14 0.40
CA PHE A 100 -4.12 -16.01 -0.20
C PHE A 100 -2.83 -15.26 -0.49
N ASN A 101 -1.73 -15.70 0.11
CA ASN A 101 -0.36 -15.18 -0.05
C ASN A 101 -0.19 -13.66 0.23
N GLY A 102 -1.10 -13.03 0.96
CA GLY A 102 -1.02 -11.59 1.21
C GLY A 102 -1.13 -10.72 -0.05
N LEU A 103 -1.74 -11.24 -1.10
CA LEU A 103 -1.87 -10.54 -2.37
C LEU A 103 -2.83 -9.34 -2.25
N THR A 104 -2.55 -8.31 -3.01
CA THR A 104 -3.48 -7.21 -3.26
C THR A 104 -3.93 -7.29 -4.71
N ARG A 105 -5.22 -7.52 -4.93
CA ARG A 105 -5.79 -7.65 -6.27
C ARG A 105 -7.25 -7.19 -6.28
N TYR A 106 -7.59 -6.45 -7.34
CA TYR A 106 -8.95 -5.97 -7.59
C TYR A 106 -9.48 -6.56 -8.91
N ASN A 107 -10.79 -6.75 -9.01
CA ASN A 107 -11.45 -7.09 -10.27
C ASN A 107 -11.70 -5.83 -11.11
N SER A 108 -12.19 -6.00 -12.34
CA SER A 108 -12.49 -4.90 -13.25
C SER A 108 -13.53 -3.89 -12.70
N GLY A 109 -14.40 -4.35 -11.78
CA GLY A 109 -15.34 -3.48 -11.05
C GLY A 109 -14.70 -2.73 -9.87
N GLY A 110 -13.39 -2.94 -9.61
CA GLY A 110 -12.65 -2.29 -8.52
C GLY A 110 -12.91 -2.89 -7.15
N GLY A 111 -13.49 -4.09 -7.06
CA GLY A 111 -13.65 -4.82 -5.80
C GLY A 111 -12.43 -5.68 -5.50
N PHE A 112 -11.97 -5.68 -4.24
CA PHE A 112 -10.93 -6.60 -3.75
C PHE A 112 -11.42 -8.04 -3.90
N ASN A 113 -10.65 -8.90 -4.58
CA ASN A 113 -11.13 -10.23 -5.00
C ASN A 113 -10.19 -11.39 -4.66
N VAL A 114 -9.18 -11.17 -3.81
CA VAL A 114 -8.31 -12.26 -3.39
C VAL A 114 -9.08 -13.26 -2.53
N PRO A 115 -8.92 -14.58 -2.74
CA PRO A 115 -9.58 -15.60 -1.93
C PRO A 115 -8.98 -15.71 -0.53
N PHE A 116 -9.70 -16.38 0.39
CA PHE A 116 -9.22 -16.71 1.72
C PHE A 116 -7.95 -17.58 1.68
N GLY A 117 -6.95 -17.21 2.47
CA GLY A 117 -5.61 -17.80 2.44
C GLY A 117 -5.42 -19.03 3.32
N LYS A 118 -6.37 -19.36 4.20
CA LYS A 118 -6.29 -20.48 5.16
C LYS A 118 -5.04 -20.43 6.06
N MET A 119 -4.60 -19.24 6.42
CA MET A 119 -3.48 -19.08 7.36
C MET A 119 -3.85 -19.65 8.72
N LYS A 120 -2.95 -20.39 9.38
CA LYS A 120 -3.23 -21.02 10.67
C LYS A 120 -3.43 -20.01 11.80
N ASN A 121 -2.66 -18.94 11.80
CA ASN A 121 -2.71 -17.92 12.85
C ASN A 121 -2.29 -16.56 12.28
N PRO A 122 -3.15 -15.89 11.50
CA PRO A 122 -2.85 -14.56 10.98
C PRO A 122 -2.80 -13.57 12.16
N MET A 123 -1.71 -12.84 12.27
CA MET A 123 -1.51 -11.86 13.34
C MET A 123 -1.48 -10.44 12.77
N LEU A 124 -2.01 -9.50 13.55
CA LEU A 124 -1.83 -8.07 13.27
C LEU A 124 -0.32 -7.75 13.25
N PRO A 125 0.21 -7.14 12.20
CA PRO A 125 1.63 -6.77 12.13
C PRO A 125 1.91 -5.47 12.90
N SER A 126 1.50 -5.42 14.18
CA SER A 126 1.52 -4.20 15.00
C SER A 126 2.90 -3.57 15.12
N THR A 127 3.95 -4.38 15.30
CA THR A 127 5.33 -3.89 15.36
C THR A 127 5.74 -3.21 14.06
N ALA A 128 5.55 -3.88 12.92
CA ALA A 128 5.89 -3.30 11.62
C ALA A 128 5.07 -2.04 11.30
N MET A 129 3.80 -2.00 11.70
CA MET A 129 2.94 -0.81 11.57
C MET A 129 3.45 0.33 12.44
N MET A 130 3.87 0.05 13.68
CA MET A 130 4.43 1.05 14.57
C MET A 130 5.78 1.58 14.05
N ASP A 131 6.66 0.71 13.57
CA ASP A 131 7.96 1.10 12.99
C ASP A 131 7.75 2.00 11.77
N PHE A 132 6.83 1.65 10.88
CA PHE A 132 6.44 2.48 9.74
C PHE A 132 5.92 3.85 10.18
N ARG A 133 5.00 3.86 11.15
CA ARG A 133 4.45 5.10 11.73
C ARG A 133 5.56 5.99 12.26
N MET A 134 6.40 5.46 13.13
CA MET A 134 7.51 6.21 13.74
C MET A 134 8.50 6.72 12.71
N TYR A 135 8.81 5.88 11.70
CA TYR A 135 9.72 6.27 10.62
C TYR A 135 9.26 7.53 9.90
N PHE A 136 7.99 7.58 9.47
CA PHE A 136 7.47 8.71 8.71
C PHE A 136 7.07 9.90 9.58
N LEU A 137 6.57 9.71 10.80
CA LEU A 137 6.28 10.84 11.72
C LEU A 137 7.50 11.70 12.03
N MET A 138 8.68 11.09 12.05
CA MET A 138 9.95 11.82 12.31
C MET A 138 10.54 12.50 11.08
N ARG A 139 9.90 12.38 9.91
CA ARG A 139 10.45 12.83 8.62
C ARG A 139 9.44 13.69 7.86
N LYS A 140 9.94 14.58 7.00
CA LYS A 140 9.06 15.29 6.06
C LYS A 140 8.59 14.34 4.99
N HIS A 141 7.28 14.15 4.86
CA HIS A 141 6.70 13.20 3.91
C HIS A 141 5.43 13.73 3.27
N ILE A 142 5.11 13.18 2.10
CA ILE A 142 3.83 13.31 1.40
C ILE A 142 3.43 11.92 0.93
N PHE A 143 2.19 11.51 1.18
CA PHE A 143 1.56 10.35 0.57
C PHE A 143 0.50 10.82 -0.41
N ALA A 144 0.75 10.59 -1.71
CA ALA A 144 -0.12 10.99 -2.81
C ALA A 144 -0.83 9.76 -3.40
N ASN A 145 -2.01 9.99 -3.98
CA ASN A 145 -2.73 8.99 -4.76
C ASN A 145 -3.11 9.65 -6.09
N VAL A 146 -2.18 9.66 -7.01
CA VAL A 146 -2.32 10.22 -8.35
C VAL A 146 -1.66 9.30 -9.37
N HIS A 147 -1.89 9.55 -10.65
CA HIS A 147 -1.16 8.83 -11.69
C HIS A 147 0.36 9.11 -11.58
N PHE A 148 1.20 8.15 -11.93
CA PHE A 148 2.65 8.25 -11.76
C PHE A 148 3.29 9.39 -12.60
N ASP A 149 2.67 9.79 -13.70
CA ASP A 149 3.11 10.90 -14.57
C ASP A 149 2.62 12.28 -14.11
N ASP A 150 1.89 12.37 -13.00
CA ASP A 150 1.44 13.64 -12.47
C ASP A 150 2.65 14.52 -12.08
N GLY A 151 2.83 15.61 -12.82
CA GLY A 151 3.96 16.52 -12.62
C GLY A 151 4.11 17.08 -11.21
N ARG A 152 3.05 17.03 -10.38
CA ARG A 152 3.11 17.46 -8.98
C ARG A 152 4.03 16.59 -8.12
N LEU A 153 4.21 15.32 -8.49
CA LEU A 153 5.14 14.41 -7.81
C LEU A 153 6.59 14.87 -7.94
N TYR A 154 6.90 15.51 -9.05
CA TYR A 154 8.26 15.87 -9.45
C TYR A 154 8.55 17.38 -9.31
N ALA A 155 7.58 18.14 -8.83
CA ALA A 155 7.71 19.59 -8.73
C ALA A 155 8.86 20.01 -7.81
N GLY A 156 9.77 20.83 -8.33
CA GLY A 156 10.90 21.37 -7.59
C GLY A 156 12.06 20.39 -7.37
N LEU A 157 12.09 19.25 -8.04
CA LEU A 157 13.24 18.36 -8.04
C LEU A 157 14.44 18.95 -8.77
N GLY A 158 15.63 18.62 -8.31
CA GLY A 158 16.89 19.08 -8.87
C GLY A 158 18.07 18.21 -8.45
N SER A 159 19.27 18.76 -8.56
CA SER A 159 20.48 18.03 -8.19
C SER A 159 20.46 17.60 -6.71
N GLY A 160 20.70 16.32 -6.48
CA GLY A 160 20.69 15.68 -5.15
C GLY A 160 19.35 15.12 -4.72
N ASP A 161 18.34 15.15 -5.61
CA ASP A 161 17.09 14.40 -5.46
C ASP A 161 17.15 13.08 -6.22
N VAL A 162 16.37 12.08 -5.79
CA VAL A 162 16.30 10.76 -6.40
C VAL A 162 14.86 10.39 -6.64
N VAL A 163 14.57 9.91 -7.85
CA VAL A 163 13.31 9.26 -8.22
C VAL A 163 13.59 7.78 -8.42
N TYR A 164 12.91 6.94 -7.64
CA TYR A 164 12.98 5.49 -7.76
C TYR A 164 11.70 4.96 -8.42
N LEU A 165 11.85 4.35 -9.58
CA LEU A 165 10.75 3.79 -10.37
C LEU A 165 10.81 2.26 -10.33
N ASP A 166 9.77 1.65 -9.78
CA ASP A 166 9.55 0.19 -9.78
C ASP A 166 8.11 -0.10 -10.24
N PRO A 167 7.82 0.12 -11.53
CA PRO A 167 6.47 -0.07 -12.06
C PRO A 167 6.09 -1.55 -12.07
N PRO A 168 4.79 -1.88 -12.05
CA PRO A 168 4.30 -3.23 -12.28
C PRO A 168 4.80 -3.76 -13.61
N TYR A 169 5.28 -5.02 -13.62
CA TYR A 169 5.75 -5.64 -14.86
C TYR A 169 4.56 -6.03 -15.75
N VAL A 170 4.65 -5.73 -17.03
CA VAL A 170 3.70 -6.26 -18.03
C VAL A 170 3.90 -7.77 -18.13
N PRO A 171 2.81 -8.57 -18.06
CA PRO A 171 2.91 -10.01 -18.19
C PRO A 171 3.54 -10.41 -19.53
N ALA A 172 4.52 -11.31 -19.50
CA ALA A 172 5.21 -11.80 -20.69
C ALA A 172 4.33 -12.68 -21.61
N SER A 173 3.10 -13.01 -21.20
CA SER A 173 2.13 -13.80 -21.98
C SER A 173 0.68 -13.48 -21.59
N ASP A 174 -0.25 -13.65 -22.53
CA ASP A 174 -1.70 -13.43 -22.34
C ASP A 174 -2.31 -14.33 -21.23
N THR A 175 -1.66 -15.41 -20.87
CA THR A 175 -2.06 -16.31 -19.79
C THR A 175 -1.53 -15.91 -18.41
N ALA A 176 -0.54 -15.00 -18.35
CA ALA A 176 0.03 -14.48 -17.12
C ALA A 176 -0.72 -13.24 -16.62
N ASN A 177 -2.03 -13.21 -16.72
CA ASN A 177 -2.89 -12.16 -16.15
C ASN A 177 -2.80 -12.12 -14.61
N PHE A 178 -1.58 -11.89 -14.10
CA PHE A 178 -1.36 -11.58 -12.70
C PHE A 178 -1.66 -10.11 -12.48
N ALA A 179 -2.94 -9.86 -12.24
CA ALA A 179 -3.38 -8.82 -11.38
C ALA A 179 -3.37 -7.39 -11.94
N SER A 180 -4.52 -6.87 -12.10
CA SER A 180 -4.73 -5.46 -11.83
C SER A 180 -4.45 -5.20 -10.33
N TYR A 181 -3.22 -4.80 -9.99
CA TYR A 181 -2.84 -4.27 -8.68
C TYR A 181 -3.65 -3.00 -8.36
N ALA A 182 -4.15 -2.34 -9.40
CA ALA A 182 -5.06 -1.21 -9.33
C ALA A 182 -6.22 -1.40 -10.32
N LYS A 183 -7.30 -0.65 -10.11
CA LYS A 183 -8.50 -0.65 -10.96
C LYS A 183 -8.22 -0.42 -12.45
N GLN A 184 -7.12 0.22 -12.80
CA GLN A 184 -6.82 0.69 -14.16
C GLN A 184 -5.68 -0.06 -14.84
N GLY A 185 -5.07 -1.09 -14.26
CA GLY A 185 -3.94 -1.80 -14.86
C GLY A 185 -2.79 -0.86 -15.29
N PHE A 186 -1.64 -1.43 -15.59
CA PHE A 186 -0.48 -0.71 -16.15
C PHE A 186 -0.24 -1.27 -17.55
N SER A 187 -0.36 -0.40 -18.58
CA SER A 187 -0.29 -0.81 -19.98
C SER A 187 1.14 -0.82 -20.50
N TYR A 188 1.35 -1.50 -21.64
CA TYR A 188 2.65 -1.50 -22.32
C TYR A 188 3.07 -0.09 -22.73
N ASP A 189 2.13 0.75 -23.20
CA ASP A 189 2.40 2.13 -23.62
C ASP A 189 2.80 3.05 -22.44
N GLU A 190 2.43 2.68 -21.22
CA GLU A 190 2.84 3.38 -20.00
C GLU A 190 4.24 2.97 -19.51
N GLN A 191 4.78 1.86 -20.04
CA GLN A 191 6.10 1.34 -19.69
C GLN A 191 7.21 1.87 -20.60
N VAL A 192 6.89 2.37 -21.81
CA VAL A 192 7.82 2.90 -22.81
C VAL A 192 7.88 4.42 -22.74
#